data_003dfaca964c10bf622522e2c1ac6243
#
_entry.id   003dfaca964c10bf622522e2c1ac6243
#
_cell.length_a   1.000
_cell.length_b   1.000
_cell.length_c   1.000
_cell.angle_alpha   90.00
_cell.angle_beta   90.00
_cell.angle_gamma   90.00
#
_symmetry.space_group_name_H-M   'P 1'
#
loop_
_entity.id
_entity.type
_entity.pdbx_description
1 polymer ?
#
loop_
_entity_poly.entity_id
_entity_poly.type
_entity_poly.pdbx_seq_one_letter_code
_entity_poly.pdbx_strand_id
1 'polypeptide(L)'
;GNNLKVVRAVDDDTARNAVASGTAVLIKNSEDYTQNHRDGSGTNGMWAAKYPGAIGNSLKVSFADSSNFDSNSVASTTITAGGSGYSSATVTFSAAPAGGVTATGTATLSGDAVASITITNPGNGYTSAPTITIGGDGSGATATATLATDWAYKNKFDVAPLTSTRTALKGGSNDEMHIIVIDEDGLFSGTVGTVLETF
;
A
#
# COMPACT_ATOMS: atom_id res chain seq x y z
N GLY A 1 -14.27 1.77 48.26
CA GLY A 1 -13.14 2.31 47.47
C GLY A 1 -13.63 3.46 46.62
N ASN A 2 -13.01 4.64 46.75
CA ASN A 2 -13.33 5.78 45.91
C ASN A 2 -12.79 5.55 44.50
N ASN A 3 -13.68 5.48 43.52
CA ASN A 3 -13.27 5.43 42.12
C ASN A 3 -12.76 6.82 41.69
N LEU A 4 -11.49 6.92 41.38
CA LEU A 4 -10.92 8.11 40.77
C LEU A 4 -11.51 8.25 39.35
N LYS A 5 -12.27 9.31 39.10
CA LYS A 5 -12.70 9.71 37.76
C LYS A 5 -11.72 10.74 37.23
N VAL A 6 -10.95 10.39 36.23
CA VAL A 6 -10.08 11.33 35.53
C VAL A 6 -10.84 11.85 34.32
N VAL A 7 -11.08 13.15 34.27
CA VAL A 7 -11.62 13.86 33.12
C VAL A 7 -10.47 14.58 32.43
N ARG A 8 -10.21 14.26 31.17
CA ARG A 8 -9.26 15.00 30.36
C ARG A 8 -9.94 16.23 29.78
N ALA A 9 -9.43 17.39 30.12
CA ALA A 9 -9.81 18.61 29.43
C ALA A 9 -9.07 18.68 28.08
N VAL A 10 -9.79 18.95 27.01
CA VAL A 10 -9.27 19.10 25.66
C VAL A 10 -9.64 20.48 25.16
N ASP A 11 -8.68 21.19 24.60
CA ASP A 11 -8.92 22.46 23.93
C ASP A 11 -9.55 22.18 22.56
N ASP A 12 -10.83 22.45 22.42
CA ASP A 12 -11.61 22.21 21.21
C ASP A 12 -11.13 23.04 20.01
N ASP A 13 -10.43 24.17 20.26
CA ASP A 13 -9.95 25.03 19.20
C ASP A 13 -8.66 24.52 18.56
N THR A 14 -7.81 23.86 19.32
CA THR A 14 -6.46 23.46 18.86
C THR A 14 -6.22 21.95 18.82
N ALA A 15 -6.91 21.16 19.65
CA ALA A 15 -6.71 19.73 19.70
C ALA A 15 -7.26 19.02 18.45
N ARG A 16 -6.50 18.09 17.92
CA ARG A 16 -6.88 17.28 16.75
C ARG A 16 -6.43 15.83 16.96
N ASN A 17 -7.06 14.89 16.28
CA ASN A 17 -6.71 13.46 16.35
C ASN A 17 -6.92 12.70 15.03
N ALA A 18 -7.28 13.39 13.98
CA ALA A 18 -7.36 12.85 12.64
C ALA A 18 -6.93 13.89 11.60
N VAL A 19 -6.55 13.46 10.43
CA VAL A 19 -6.25 14.31 9.28
C VAL A 19 -7.02 13.80 8.07
N ALA A 20 -7.69 14.69 7.38
CA ALA A 20 -8.40 14.42 6.16
C ALA A 20 -8.00 15.41 5.07
N SER A 21 -7.47 14.91 3.95
CA SER A 21 -7.05 15.75 2.82
C SER A 21 -6.17 16.95 3.22
N GLY A 22 -5.29 16.75 4.22
CA GLY A 22 -4.41 17.80 4.75
C GLY A 22 -5.05 18.70 5.80
N THR A 23 -6.33 18.54 6.13
CA THR A 23 -7.01 19.32 7.16
C THR A 23 -7.11 18.53 8.45
N ALA A 24 -6.65 19.12 9.55
CA ALA A 24 -6.72 18.51 10.87
C ALA A 24 -8.18 18.52 11.42
N VAL A 25 -8.63 17.38 11.94
CA VAL A 25 -9.99 17.15 12.41
C VAL A 25 -9.98 16.76 13.89
N LEU A 26 -10.92 17.28 14.67
CA LEU A 26 -11.16 16.85 16.04
C LEU A 26 -12.34 15.87 16.08
N ILE A 27 -12.08 14.67 16.59
CA ILE A 27 -13.09 13.68 16.96
C ILE A 27 -13.07 13.57 18.48
N LYS A 28 -14.13 14.05 19.14
CA LYS A 28 -14.15 14.27 20.59
C LYS A 28 -14.19 12.97 21.40
N ASN A 29 -14.93 11.98 20.92
CA ASN A 29 -15.14 10.71 21.59
C ASN A 29 -15.69 9.65 20.59
N SER A 30 -15.92 8.43 21.08
CA SER A 30 -16.44 7.33 20.27
C SER A 30 -17.89 7.56 19.77
N GLU A 31 -18.68 8.34 20.46
CA GLU A 31 -20.03 8.72 20.03
C GLU A 31 -19.97 9.69 18.86
N ASP A 32 -19.17 10.73 18.97
CA ASP A 32 -18.92 11.70 17.91
C ASP A 32 -18.38 10.99 16.65
N TYR A 33 -17.43 10.05 16.82
CA TYR A 33 -16.96 9.20 15.72
C TYR A 33 -18.11 8.44 15.06
N THR A 34 -18.96 7.78 15.86
CA THR A 34 -20.04 6.94 15.33
C THR A 34 -21.11 7.76 14.62
N GLN A 35 -21.42 8.95 15.11
CA GLN A 35 -22.49 9.79 14.57
C GLN A 35 -22.06 10.61 13.35
N ASN A 36 -20.82 11.09 13.33
CA ASN A 36 -20.39 12.10 12.37
C ASN A 36 -19.25 11.69 11.45
N HIS A 37 -18.60 10.53 11.70
CA HIS A 37 -17.35 10.17 11.02
C HIS A 37 -17.27 8.74 10.52
N ARG A 38 -18.08 7.83 11.05
CA ARG A 38 -17.98 6.38 10.78
C ARG A 38 -18.30 5.97 9.36
N ASP A 39 -19.24 6.66 8.73
CA ASP A 39 -19.73 6.32 7.38
C ASP A 39 -18.85 6.87 6.25
N GLY A 40 -17.74 7.53 6.60
CA GLY A 40 -16.84 8.16 5.63
C GLY A 40 -17.38 9.43 4.98
N SER A 41 -18.55 9.91 5.39
CA SER A 41 -19.13 11.17 4.92
C SER A 41 -18.41 12.39 5.52
N GLY A 42 -17.71 12.20 6.62
CA GLY A 42 -16.78 13.17 7.15
C GLY A 42 -15.47 13.20 6.36
N THR A 43 -14.80 14.33 6.41
CA THR A 43 -13.52 14.55 5.75
C THR A 43 -12.34 13.94 6.52
N ASN A 44 -12.53 12.83 7.24
CA ASN A 44 -11.44 12.18 7.98
C ASN A 44 -10.71 11.18 7.09
N GLY A 45 -9.41 11.01 7.35
CA GLY A 45 -8.64 9.91 6.80
C GLY A 45 -9.09 8.55 7.35
N MET A 46 -8.42 7.48 6.93
CA MET A 46 -8.72 6.10 7.34
C MET A 46 -8.50 5.84 8.84
N TRP A 47 -7.74 6.68 9.53
CA TRP A 47 -7.29 6.48 10.90
C TRP A 47 -7.52 7.73 11.75
N ALA A 48 -7.90 7.49 13.00
CA ALA A 48 -8.02 8.53 14.01
C ALA A 48 -7.42 8.03 15.33
N ALA A 49 -6.61 8.86 15.99
CA ALA A 49 -6.18 8.56 17.35
C ALA A 49 -7.37 8.62 18.31
N LYS A 50 -7.46 7.66 19.22
CA LYS A 50 -8.57 7.59 20.20
C LYS A 50 -8.68 8.86 21.04
N TYR A 51 -7.56 9.51 21.30
CA TYR A 51 -7.51 10.73 22.11
C TYR A 51 -6.89 11.87 21.30
N PRO A 52 -7.51 13.04 21.26
CA PRO A 52 -6.95 14.20 20.60
C PRO A 52 -5.72 14.74 21.34
N GLY A 53 -4.82 15.34 20.61
CA GLY A 53 -3.63 16.02 21.13
C GLY A 53 -2.34 15.63 20.41
N ALA A 54 -1.26 16.35 20.69
CA ALA A 54 0.02 16.24 20.00
C ALA A 54 0.64 14.84 20.04
N ILE A 55 0.42 14.08 21.12
CA ILE A 55 0.94 12.70 21.22
C ILE A 55 0.40 11.82 20.12
N GLY A 56 -0.86 11.98 19.71
CA GLY A 56 -1.44 11.22 18.61
C GLY A 56 -0.75 11.41 17.27
N ASN A 57 -0.04 12.52 17.07
CA ASN A 57 0.73 12.77 15.85
C ASN A 57 1.96 11.86 15.72
N SER A 58 2.45 11.30 16.82
CA SER A 58 3.54 10.32 16.83
C SER A 58 3.11 8.92 16.37
N LEU A 59 1.80 8.67 16.23
CA LEU A 59 1.30 7.38 15.79
C LEU A 59 1.30 7.29 14.27
N LYS A 60 1.97 6.29 13.75
CA LYS A 60 1.94 5.91 12.34
C LYS A 60 1.32 4.53 12.21
N VAL A 61 0.33 4.40 11.35
CA VAL A 61 -0.21 3.12 10.94
C VAL A 61 0.35 2.76 9.57
N SER A 62 0.95 1.59 9.46
CA SER A 62 1.39 1.03 8.19
C SER A 62 0.74 -0.32 7.99
N PHE A 63 0.46 -0.67 6.76
CA PHE A 63 -0.17 -1.95 6.44
C PHE A 63 0.41 -2.52 5.15
N ALA A 64 0.32 -3.84 5.04
CA ALA A 64 0.66 -4.57 3.83
C ALA A 64 -0.38 -5.66 3.57
N ASP A 65 -0.73 -5.81 2.31
CA ASP A 65 -1.43 -6.97 1.76
C ASP A 65 -0.42 -7.87 1.02
N SER A 66 -0.90 -8.92 0.38
CA SER A 66 -0.05 -9.86 -0.38
C SER A 66 0.70 -9.20 -1.55
N SER A 67 0.27 -8.03 -2.01
CA SER A 67 0.84 -7.38 -3.19
C SER A 67 2.03 -6.48 -2.88
N ASN A 68 2.10 -5.94 -1.66
CA ASN A 68 3.13 -5.00 -1.24
C ASN A 68 3.99 -5.47 -0.05
N PHE A 69 3.79 -6.70 0.42
CA PHE A 69 4.56 -7.27 1.51
C PHE A 69 6.00 -7.60 1.09
N ASP A 70 6.15 -8.24 -0.08
CA ASP A 70 7.43 -8.65 -0.64
C ASP A 70 7.74 -7.92 -1.95
N SER A 71 9.03 -7.67 -2.22
CA SER A 71 9.55 -7.04 -3.45
C SER A 71 9.58 -7.98 -4.66
N ASN A 72 8.77 -9.01 -4.66
CA ASN A 72 8.80 -10.09 -5.66
C ASN A 72 7.78 -9.92 -6.80
N SER A 73 7.16 -8.76 -6.93
CA SER A 73 6.23 -8.40 -8.01
C SER A 73 6.72 -7.19 -8.81
N VAL A 74 6.23 -7.02 -10.05
CA VAL A 74 6.57 -5.86 -10.88
C VAL A 74 5.75 -4.64 -10.44
N ALA A 75 6.41 -3.63 -9.88
CA ALA A 75 5.78 -2.39 -9.44
C ALA A 75 5.51 -1.41 -10.59
N SER A 76 6.46 -1.30 -11.52
CA SER A 76 6.37 -0.34 -12.63
C SER A 76 7.20 -0.77 -13.82
N THR A 77 6.92 -0.16 -14.96
CA THR A 77 7.70 -0.28 -16.19
C THR A 77 8.07 1.10 -16.72
N THR A 78 9.24 1.19 -17.33
CA THR A 78 9.72 2.42 -17.98
C THR A 78 10.12 2.12 -19.40
N ILE A 79 9.54 2.83 -20.38
CA ILE A 79 9.98 2.77 -21.77
C ILE A 79 11.34 3.47 -21.87
N THR A 80 12.35 2.75 -22.33
CA THR A 80 13.71 3.29 -22.55
C THR A 80 13.94 3.72 -24.00
N ALA A 81 13.20 3.09 -24.94
CA ALA A 81 13.09 3.53 -26.33
C ALA A 81 11.70 3.13 -26.87
N GLY A 82 11.00 4.05 -27.51
CA GLY A 82 9.66 3.79 -28.07
C GLY A 82 9.68 2.94 -29.34
N GLY A 83 10.80 2.90 -30.05
CA GLY A 83 10.90 2.27 -31.37
C GLY A 83 10.11 3.00 -32.42
N SER A 84 9.84 2.36 -33.54
CA SER A 84 9.03 2.92 -34.65
C SER A 84 8.41 1.81 -35.50
N GLY A 85 7.41 2.18 -36.30
CA GLY A 85 6.76 1.28 -37.25
C GLY A 85 5.73 0.35 -36.63
N TYR A 86 5.30 0.60 -35.37
CA TYR A 86 4.29 -0.21 -34.73
C TYR A 86 2.87 0.27 -35.11
N SER A 87 2.06 -0.66 -35.63
CA SER A 87 0.60 -0.52 -35.67
C SER A 87 -0.05 -1.37 -34.55
N SER A 88 0.68 -2.37 -34.06
CA SER A 88 0.36 -3.16 -32.87
C SER A 88 1.61 -3.56 -32.12
N ALA A 89 1.56 -3.64 -30.79
CA ALA A 89 2.67 -4.09 -29.97
C ALA A 89 2.20 -5.12 -28.92
N THR A 90 3.00 -6.16 -28.74
CA THR A 90 2.82 -7.16 -27.69
C THR A 90 3.89 -7.00 -26.63
N VAL A 91 3.55 -7.29 -25.37
CA VAL A 91 4.47 -7.21 -24.24
C VAL A 91 4.61 -8.59 -23.60
N THR A 92 5.82 -9.05 -23.44
CA THR A 92 6.14 -10.31 -22.78
C THR A 92 7.18 -10.06 -21.69
N PHE A 93 6.88 -10.47 -20.48
CA PHE A 93 7.83 -10.49 -19.37
C PHE A 93 8.52 -11.86 -19.32
N SER A 94 9.80 -11.90 -18.97
CA SER A 94 10.47 -13.19 -18.70
C SER A 94 9.74 -13.93 -17.59
N ALA A 95 9.73 -15.26 -17.68
CA ALA A 95 9.03 -16.11 -16.72
C ALA A 95 9.50 -15.86 -15.28
N ALA A 96 8.56 -15.88 -14.34
CA ALA A 96 8.88 -15.91 -12.92
C ALA A 96 9.58 -17.26 -12.59
N PRO A 97 10.43 -17.30 -11.55
CA PRO A 97 10.98 -18.54 -11.02
C PRO A 97 9.92 -19.57 -10.66
N ALA A 98 10.32 -20.82 -10.51
CA ALA A 98 9.41 -21.92 -10.19
C ALA A 98 8.58 -21.63 -8.93
N GLY A 99 7.27 -21.79 -9.04
CA GLY A 99 6.30 -21.43 -7.99
C GLY A 99 5.78 -20.00 -8.04
N GLY A 100 6.39 -19.14 -8.86
CA GLY A 100 5.91 -17.77 -9.08
C GLY A 100 4.89 -17.66 -10.21
N VAL A 101 4.33 -16.45 -10.36
CA VAL A 101 3.40 -16.07 -11.43
C VAL A 101 4.07 -15.03 -12.32
N THR A 102 4.12 -15.28 -13.63
CA THR A 102 4.70 -14.34 -14.59
C THR A 102 3.84 -13.08 -14.72
N ALA A 103 4.48 -11.92 -14.69
CA ALA A 103 3.82 -10.65 -14.93
C ALA A 103 3.26 -10.55 -16.36
N THR A 104 2.18 -9.79 -16.53
CA THR A 104 1.60 -9.48 -17.83
C THR A 104 1.31 -7.99 -17.96
N GLY A 105 1.31 -7.49 -19.19
CA GLY A 105 1.03 -6.10 -19.48
C GLY A 105 0.63 -5.88 -20.92
N THR A 106 0.09 -4.70 -21.20
CA THR A 106 -0.33 -4.25 -22.52
C THR A 106 0.41 -2.97 -22.90
N ALA A 107 0.86 -2.89 -24.17
CA ALA A 107 1.45 -1.66 -24.69
C ALA A 107 0.39 -0.68 -25.17
N THR A 108 0.67 0.61 -24.99
CA THR A 108 -0.07 1.72 -25.61
C THR A 108 0.85 2.43 -26.58
N LEU A 109 0.36 2.67 -27.79
CA LEU A 109 1.11 3.38 -28.84
C LEU A 109 0.77 4.88 -28.84
N SER A 110 1.75 5.68 -29.23
CA SER A 110 1.57 7.08 -29.62
C SER A 110 2.18 7.27 -31.03
N GLY A 111 1.33 7.46 -32.03
CA GLY A 111 1.76 7.32 -33.41
C GLY A 111 2.16 5.88 -33.72
N ASP A 112 3.37 5.68 -34.21
CA ASP A 112 3.96 4.39 -34.55
C ASP A 112 5.02 3.91 -33.54
N ALA A 113 5.06 4.52 -32.35
CA ALA A 113 6.00 4.18 -31.26
C ALA A 113 5.26 3.69 -30.00
N VAL A 114 5.91 2.85 -29.20
CA VAL A 114 5.41 2.42 -27.90
C VAL A 114 5.60 3.54 -26.88
N ALA A 115 4.49 4.04 -26.34
CA ALA A 115 4.48 5.15 -25.38
C ALA A 115 4.51 4.68 -23.91
N SER A 116 3.78 3.61 -23.61
CA SER A 116 3.71 3.08 -22.24
C SER A 116 3.34 1.60 -22.22
N ILE A 117 3.61 0.96 -21.07
CA ILE A 117 3.13 -0.39 -20.75
C ILE A 117 2.28 -0.30 -19.50
N THR A 118 1.05 -0.76 -19.59
CA THR A 118 0.16 -0.94 -18.43
C THR A 118 0.29 -2.37 -17.91
N ILE A 119 0.69 -2.53 -16.66
CA ILE A 119 0.78 -3.84 -16.00
C ILE A 119 -0.66 -4.32 -15.75
N THR A 120 -1.02 -5.48 -16.29
CA THR A 120 -2.33 -6.12 -16.11
C THR A 120 -2.30 -7.16 -14.99
N ASN A 121 -1.13 -7.76 -14.75
CA ASN A 121 -0.83 -8.61 -13.61
C ASN A 121 0.62 -8.36 -13.18
N PRO A 122 0.89 -7.93 -11.94
CA PRO A 122 2.26 -7.69 -11.49
C PRO A 122 3.12 -8.95 -11.33
N GLY A 123 2.50 -10.13 -11.36
CA GLY A 123 3.17 -11.38 -11.07
C GLY A 123 3.64 -11.49 -9.62
N ASN A 124 4.39 -12.54 -9.32
CA ASN A 124 5.07 -12.71 -8.05
C ASN A 124 6.24 -13.69 -8.18
N GLY A 125 7.05 -13.79 -7.11
CA GLY A 125 8.16 -14.74 -7.05
C GLY A 125 9.42 -14.30 -7.80
N TYR A 126 9.48 -13.08 -8.31
CA TYR A 126 10.68 -12.55 -8.95
C TYR A 126 11.78 -12.27 -7.92
N THR A 127 12.98 -12.76 -8.17
CA THR A 127 14.19 -12.45 -7.37
C THR A 127 15.01 -11.31 -7.97
N SER A 128 14.71 -10.93 -9.22
CA SER A 128 15.27 -9.78 -9.93
C SER A 128 14.25 -9.28 -10.97
N ALA A 129 14.38 -8.04 -11.39
CA ALA A 129 13.47 -7.45 -12.37
C ALA A 129 13.42 -8.31 -13.65
N PRO A 130 12.22 -8.70 -14.13
CA PRO A 130 12.09 -9.46 -15.35
C PRO A 130 12.51 -8.64 -16.58
N THR A 131 13.06 -9.31 -17.57
CA THR A 131 13.28 -8.73 -18.89
C THR A 131 11.94 -8.53 -19.58
N ILE A 132 11.76 -7.37 -20.22
CA ILE A 132 10.58 -7.06 -21.04
C ILE A 132 10.99 -7.19 -22.53
N THR A 133 10.24 -8.00 -23.26
CA THR A 133 10.33 -8.10 -24.70
C THR A 133 9.10 -7.46 -25.33
N ILE A 134 9.32 -6.51 -26.22
CA ILE A 134 8.26 -5.85 -26.99
C ILE A 134 8.32 -6.41 -28.41
N GLY A 135 7.26 -7.10 -28.80
CA GLY A 135 7.06 -7.64 -30.15
C GLY A 135 5.99 -6.87 -30.92
N GLY A 136 5.82 -7.21 -32.18
CA GLY A 136 4.83 -6.60 -33.08
C GLY A 136 5.39 -6.43 -34.49
N ASP A 137 4.79 -5.55 -35.27
CA ASP A 137 5.16 -5.22 -36.65
C ASP A 137 6.23 -4.11 -36.74
N GLY A 138 6.48 -3.38 -35.64
CA GLY A 138 7.55 -2.40 -35.51
C GLY A 138 8.86 -2.98 -34.96
N SER A 139 9.82 -2.10 -34.66
CA SER A 139 11.12 -2.48 -34.11
C SER A 139 11.73 -1.41 -33.20
N GLY A 140 12.73 -1.81 -32.40
CA GLY A 140 13.55 -0.91 -31.60
C GLY A 140 12.93 -0.45 -30.28
N ALA A 141 11.71 -0.87 -29.93
CA ALA A 141 11.15 -0.57 -28.62
C ALA A 141 11.83 -1.38 -27.52
N THR A 142 12.18 -0.70 -26.43
CA THR A 142 12.77 -1.30 -25.23
C THR A 142 12.16 -0.73 -23.97
N ALA A 143 12.08 -1.55 -22.91
CA ALA A 143 11.56 -1.16 -21.62
C ALA A 143 12.29 -1.90 -20.50
N THR A 144 12.24 -1.32 -19.31
CA THR A 144 12.73 -1.94 -18.07
C THR A 144 11.58 -2.10 -17.07
N ALA A 145 11.64 -3.16 -16.27
CA ALA A 145 10.77 -3.37 -15.13
C ALA A 145 11.47 -2.96 -13.83
N THR A 146 10.71 -2.47 -12.87
CA THR A 146 11.15 -2.24 -11.50
C THR A 146 10.30 -3.09 -10.57
N LEU A 147 10.94 -3.83 -9.64
CA LEU A 147 10.22 -4.59 -8.63
C LEU A 147 9.71 -3.67 -7.52
N ALA A 148 8.62 -4.08 -6.88
CA ALA A 148 8.16 -3.48 -5.65
C ALA A 148 9.26 -3.58 -4.57
N THR A 149 9.35 -2.57 -3.73
CA THR A 149 10.21 -2.63 -2.54
C THR A 149 9.47 -3.40 -1.45
N ASP A 150 10.22 -4.18 -0.68
CA ASP A 150 9.67 -4.84 0.50
C ASP A 150 8.97 -3.83 1.42
N TRP A 151 7.86 -4.25 2.01
CA TRP A 151 7.28 -3.48 3.09
C TRP A 151 8.29 -3.34 4.23
N ALA A 152 8.52 -2.12 4.70
CA ALA A 152 9.59 -1.81 5.65
C ALA A 152 9.50 -2.62 6.97
N TYR A 153 8.33 -3.16 7.28
CA TYR A 153 8.07 -3.90 8.52
C TYR A 153 7.80 -5.39 8.30
N LYS A 154 8.08 -5.93 7.13
CA LYS A 154 7.82 -7.34 6.83
C LYS A 154 8.50 -8.30 7.81
N ASN A 155 9.68 -7.93 8.34
CA ASN A 155 10.43 -8.72 9.32
C ASN A 155 9.79 -8.78 10.71
N LYS A 156 8.64 -8.14 10.91
CA LYS A 156 7.82 -8.24 12.12
C LYS A 156 6.76 -9.33 12.04
N PHE A 157 6.67 -10.01 10.92
CA PHE A 157 5.71 -11.07 10.63
C PHE A 157 6.42 -12.28 10.04
N ASP A 158 5.96 -13.48 10.41
CA ASP A 158 6.59 -14.73 9.98
C ASP A 158 6.24 -15.11 8.55
N VAL A 159 5.08 -14.67 8.06
CA VAL A 159 4.55 -14.98 6.72
C VAL A 159 3.90 -13.76 6.10
N ALA A 160 3.84 -13.74 4.76
CA ALA A 160 3.06 -12.73 4.03
C ALA A 160 1.55 -12.93 4.26
N PRO A 161 0.72 -11.86 4.18
CA PRO A 161 -0.72 -12.01 4.18
C PRO A 161 -1.16 -12.77 2.93
N LEU A 162 -2.09 -13.70 3.09
CA LEU A 162 -2.54 -14.60 2.03
C LEU A 162 -4.07 -14.54 1.89
N THR A 163 -4.64 -15.70 1.61
CA THR A 163 -6.08 -15.90 1.51
C THR A 163 -6.55 -16.73 2.69
N SER A 164 -7.48 -16.20 3.47
CA SER A 164 -8.07 -16.96 4.56
C SER A 164 -8.82 -18.19 4.04
N THR A 165 -8.85 -19.24 4.83
CA THR A 165 -9.57 -20.48 4.50
C THR A 165 -11.05 -20.21 4.16
N ARG A 166 -11.69 -19.28 4.87
CA ARG A 166 -13.09 -18.91 4.63
C ARG A 166 -13.28 -18.27 3.26
N THR A 167 -12.41 -17.37 2.87
CA THR A 167 -12.47 -16.68 1.58
C THR A 167 -12.16 -17.63 0.44
N ALA A 168 -11.16 -18.49 0.59
CA ALA A 168 -10.83 -19.53 -0.39
C ALA A 168 -12.03 -20.47 -0.68
N LEU A 169 -12.78 -20.90 0.36
CA LEU A 169 -13.98 -21.72 0.22
C LEU A 169 -15.13 -21.02 -0.54
N LYS A 170 -15.08 -19.70 -0.66
CA LYS A 170 -16.04 -18.88 -1.42
C LYS A 170 -15.54 -18.47 -2.80
N GLY A 171 -14.37 -18.96 -3.21
CA GLY A 171 -13.74 -18.61 -4.49
C GLY A 171 -13.11 -17.21 -4.53
N GLY A 172 -12.92 -16.57 -3.38
CA GLY A 172 -12.20 -15.31 -3.24
C GLY A 172 -10.71 -15.52 -2.94
N SER A 173 -9.94 -14.44 -2.88
CA SER A 173 -8.50 -14.46 -2.61
C SER A 173 -8.02 -13.15 -1.98
N ASN A 174 -6.84 -13.20 -1.35
CA ASN A 174 -6.06 -12.05 -0.87
C ASN A 174 -6.84 -11.12 0.08
N ASP A 175 -7.53 -11.71 1.06
CA ASP A 175 -8.34 -10.99 2.04
C ASP A 175 -7.63 -10.76 3.38
N GLU A 176 -6.38 -11.23 3.52
CA GLU A 176 -5.57 -10.96 4.69
C GLU A 176 -4.70 -9.72 4.48
N MET A 177 -4.44 -9.01 5.57
CA MET A 177 -3.49 -7.90 5.63
C MET A 177 -2.77 -7.90 6.97
N HIS A 178 -1.55 -7.42 7.00
CA HIS A 178 -0.83 -7.09 8.21
C HIS A 178 -0.92 -5.60 8.49
N ILE A 179 -1.11 -5.26 9.75
CA ILE A 179 -1.17 -3.88 10.23
C ILE A 179 -0.16 -3.71 11.35
N ILE A 180 0.54 -2.59 11.36
CA ILE A 180 1.49 -2.23 12.40
C ILE A 180 1.25 -0.80 12.86
N VAL A 181 1.29 -0.58 14.15
CA VAL A 181 1.23 0.74 14.78
C VAL A 181 2.61 1.08 15.33
N ILE A 182 3.11 2.24 14.96
CA ILE A 182 4.48 2.68 15.23
C ILE A 182 4.44 4.03 15.95
N ASP A 183 5.31 4.18 16.93
CA ASP A 183 5.63 5.46 17.55
C ASP A 183 6.68 6.18 16.69
N GLU A 184 6.24 6.94 15.69
CA GLU A 184 7.12 7.52 14.68
C GLU A 184 8.11 8.52 15.28
N ASP A 185 7.67 9.35 16.23
CA ASP A 185 8.47 10.39 16.87
C ASP A 185 8.97 10.03 18.27
N GLY A 186 8.60 8.86 18.80
CA GLY A 186 9.03 8.39 20.11
C GLY A 186 8.31 9.01 21.30
N LEU A 187 7.14 9.64 21.09
CA LEU A 187 6.41 10.33 22.18
C LEU A 187 5.68 9.37 23.13
N PHE A 188 5.42 8.13 22.73
CA PHE A 188 4.81 7.09 23.56
C PHE A 188 5.85 6.25 24.30
N SER A 189 6.87 5.79 23.58
CA SER A 189 7.86 4.82 24.07
C SER A 189 9.16 5.47 24.54
N GLY A 190 9.40 6.73 24.19
CA GLY A 190 10.67 7.40 24.37
C GLY A 190 11.71 7.05 23.31
N THR A 191 11.37 6.21 22.32
CA THR A 191 12.28 5.80 21.24
C THR A 191 11.59 5.89 19.89
N VAL A 192 12.17 6.67 18.99
CA VAL A 192 11.68 6.88 17.62
C VAL A 192 11.59 5.55 16.87
N GLY A 193 10.48 5.33 16.18
CA GLY A 193 10.27 4.15 15.35
C GLY A 193 9.92 2.87 16.10
N THR A 194 9.60 2.96 17.39
CA THR A 194 9.20 1.78 18.19
C THR A 194 7.89 1.22 17.68
N VAL A 195 7.85 -0.10 17.43
CA VAL A 195 6.61 -0.82 17.13
C VAL A 195 5.80 -0.97 18.42
N LEU A 196 4.58 -0.47 18.39
CA LEU A 196 3.65 -0.52 19.52
C LEU A 196 2.75 -1.75 19.45
N GLU A 197 2.18 -2.03 18.26
CA GLU A 197 1.25 -3.15 18.06
C GLU A 197 1.40 -3.73 16.65
N THR A 198 1.11 -5.03 16.51
CA THR A 198 1.04 -5.76 15.23
C THR A 198 -0.24 -6.58 15.16
N PHE A 199 -0.86 -6.61 13.98
CA PHE A 199 -2.11 -7.35 13.69
C PHE A 199 -1.99 -8.15 12.41
#